data_368e8bbe4cf962885b3ed15b50cff216
#
_entry.id   368e8bbe4cf962885b3ed15b50cff216
#
_cell.length_a   1.000
_cell.length_b   1.000
_cell.length_c   1.000
_cell.angle_alpha   90.00
_cell.angle_beta   90.00
_cell.angle_gamma   90.00
#
_symmetry.space_group_name_H-M   'P 1'
#
loop_
_entity.id
_entity.type
_entity.pdbx_description
1 polymer ?
#
loop_
_entity_poly.entity_id
_entity_poly.type
_entity_poly.pdbx_seq_one_letter_code
_entity_poly.pdbx_strand_id
1 'polypeptide(L)'
;MLVCLDLEGVLLPEIWIAFAEKTEIEKLKLTTRDLPDYDELMQNRLKILNENNFKLGDIKDVIKTLLPLEGANDFLGWLKSEFQVIILSDTFYQFVGPLMESLNYPTLF
;
A
#
# COMPACT_ATOMS: atom_id res chain seq x y z
N MET A 1 -0.26 23.35 12.65
CA MET A 1 0.74 22.59 11.84
C MET A 1 0.06 21.44 11.14
N LEU A 2 0.34 21.27 9.88
CA LEU A 2 -0.17 20.16 9.07
C LEU A 2 0.93 19.11 8.94
N VAL A 3 0.60 17.86 9.27
CA VAL A 3 1.53 16.72 9.12
C VAL A 3 1.06 15.89 7.93
N CYS A 4 1.97 15.61 7.01
CA CYS A 4 1.72 14.76 5.85
C CYS A 4 2.47 13.44 6.04
N LEU A 5 1.76 12.32 5.95
CA LEU A 5 2.34 10.98 6.10
C LEU A 5 2.20 10.21 4.79
N ASP A 6 3.19 9.39 4.49
CA ASP A 6 3.07 8.33 3.50
C ASP A 6 2.22 7.19 4.07
N LEU A 7 1.73 6.33 3.23
CA LEU A 7 0.86 5.21 3.61
C LEU A 7 1.62 3.89 3.64
N GLU A 8 2.06 3.40 2.49
CA GLU A 8 2.72 2.11 2.36
C GLU A 8 4.14 2.16 2.91
N GLY A 9 4.49 1.20 3.76
CA GLY A 9 5.78 1.15 4.41
C GLY A 9 5.90 2.05 5.64
N VAL A 10 4.88 2.84 5.94
CA VAL A 10 4.83 3.74 7.09
C VAL A 10 3.69 3.33 8.04
N LEU A 11 2.48 3.22 7.53
CA LEU A 11 1.30 2.84 8.32
C LEU A 11 0.84 1.41 8.00
N LEU A 12 1.03 0.98 6.78
CA LEU A 12 0.65 -0.33 6.27
C LEU A 12 1.82 -0.97 5.53
N PRO A 13 1.83 -2.30 5.39
CA PRO A 13 2.83 -2.97 4.55
C PRO A 13 2.73 -2.50 3.10
N GLU A 14 3.85 -2.58 2.37
CA GLU A 14 3.87 -2.29 0.93
C GLU A 14 3.06 -3.36 0.19
N ILE A 15 2.06 -2.94 -0.58
CA ILE A 15 1.08 -3.83 -1.20
C ILE A 15 1.72 -4.84 -2.15
N TRP A 16 2.60 -4.39 -3.02
CA TRP A 16 3.23 -5.28 -4.00
C TRP A 16 4.16 -6.31 -3.36
N ILE A 17 4.83 -5.93 -2.28
CA ILE A 17 5.66 -6.87 -1.52
C ILE A 17 4.78 -7.91 -0.84
N ALA A 18 3.68 -7.48 -0.22
CA ALA A 18 2.74 -8.41 0.40
C ALA A 18 2.11 -9.37 -0.63
N PHE A 19 1.74 -8.85 -1.80
CA PHE A 19 1.21 -9.67 -2.88
C PHE A 19 2.25 -10.67 -3.41
N ALA A 20 3.50 -10.24 -3.54
CA ALA A 20 4.60 -11.11 -3.95
C ALA A 20 4.80 -12.27 -2.97
N GLU A 21 4.72 -12.00 -1.68
CA GLU A 21 4.85 -13.04 -0.64
C GLU A 21 3.69 -14.02 -0.69
N LYS A 22 2.46 -13.54 -0.84
CA LYS A 22 1.28 -14.41 -0.92
C LYS A 22 1.26 -15.28 -2.16
N THR A 23 1.75 -14.79 -3.28
CA THR A 23 1.77 -15.51 -4.55
C THR A 23 3.09 -16.26 -4.79
N GLU A 24 4.09 -16.04 -3.93
CA GLU A 24 5.43 -16.62 -4.05
C GLU A 24 6.13 -16.23 -5.36
N ILE A 25 5.86 -15.02 -5.86
CA ILE A 25 6.49 -14.48 -7.08
C ILE A 25 7.50 -13.42 -6.69
N GLU A 26 8.77 -13.79 -6.60
CA GLU A 26 9.84 -12.90 -6.15
C GLU A 26 9.99 -11.64 -7.00
N LYS A 27 9.75 -11.72 -8.30
CA LYS A 27 9.88 -10.56 -9.19
C LYS A 27 8.90 -9.43 -8.86
N LEU A 28 7.79 -9.72 -8.17
CA LEU A 28 6.85 -8.71 -7.74
C LEU A 28 7.35 -7.91 -6.52
N LYS A 29 8.42 -8.34 -5.87
CA LYS A 29 9.05 -7.60 -4.76
C LYS A 29 9.89 -6.42 -5.24
N LEU A 30 10.23 -6.34 -6.52
CA LEU A 30 11.01 -5.24 -7.06
C LEU A 30 10.26 -3.92 -6.87
N THR A 31 10.99 -2.90 -6.46
CA THR A 31 10.47 -1.54 -6.25
C THR A 31 11.28 -0.54 -7.08
N THR A 32 10.94 0.74 -6.98
CA THR A 32 11.72 1.79 -7.65
C THR A 32 13.15 1.89 -7.12
N ARG A 33 13.45 1.30 -5.97
CA ARG A 33 14.83 1.17 -5.48
C ARG A 33 15.66 0.22 -6.35
N ASP A 34 15.01 -0.78 -6.92
CA ASP A 34 15.65 -1.79 -7.78
C ASP A 34 15.57 -1.41 -9.24
N LEU A 35 14.45 -0.84 -9.67
CA LEU A 35 14.15 -0.44 -11.03
C LEU A 35 13.61 0.98 -11.00
N PRO A 36 14.47 2.01 -11.14
CA PRO A 36 14.08 3.40 -10.92
C PRO A 36 13.01 3.96 -11.87
N ASP A 37 12.89 3.41 -13.09
CA ASP A 37 11.85 3.82 -14.02
C ASP A 37 10.51 3.23 -13.59
N TYR A 38 9.61 4.09 -13.08
CA TYR A 38 8.30 3.66 -12.60
C TYR A 38 7.45 2.99 -13.68
N ASP A 39 7.47 3.53 -14.90
CA ASP A 39 6.68 2.95 -16.00
C ASP A 39 7.16 1.55 -16.36
N GLU A 40 8.48 1.36 -16.42
CA GLU A 40 9.06 0.04 -16.66
C GLU A 40 8.70 -0.94 -15.54
N LEU A 41 8.79 -0.50 -14.29
CA LEU A 41 8.40 -1.30 -13.13
C LEU A 41 6.94 -1.73 -13.21
N MET A 42 6.03 -0.79 -13.53
CA MET A 42 4.61 -1.10 -13.64
C MET A 42 4.32 -2.04 -14.81
N GLN A 43 4.96 -1.87 -15.94
CA GLN A 43 4.80 -2.77 -17.07
C GLN A 43 5.24 -4.20 -16.73
N ASN A 44 6.34 -4.34 -16.00
CA ASN A 44 6.81 -5.64 -15.53
C ASN A 44 5.79 -6.29 -14.58
N ARG A 45 5.24 -5.52 -13.66
CA ARG A 45 4.19 -5.99 -12.75
C ARG A 45 2.95 -6.46 -13.49
N LEU A 46 2.46 -5.65 -14.42
CA LEU A 46 1.28 -5.99 -15.23
C LEU A 46 1.52 -7.25 -16.08
N LYS A 47 2.70 -7.40 -16.64
CA LYS A 47 3.07 -8.59 -17.40
C LYS A 47 3.01 -9.84 -16.54
N ILE A 48 3.57 -9.78 -15.34
CA ILE A 48 3.57 -10.91 -14.40
C ILE A 48 2.15 -11.27 -13.98
N LEU A 49 1.30 -10.27 -13.70
CA LEU A 49 -0.10 -10.50 -13.37
C LEU A 49 -0.82 -11.21 -14.52
N ASN A 50 -0.61 -10.75 -15.74
CA ASN A 50 -1.25 -11.33 -16.92
C ASN A 50 -0.78 -12.76 -17.19
N GLU A 51 0.51 -13.01 -17.07
CA GLU A 51 1.10 -14.35 -17.26
C GLU A 51 0.56 -15.37 -16.24
N ASN A 52 0.24 -14.92 -15.02
CA ASN A 52 -0.27 -15.77 -13.96
C ASN A 52 -1.79 -15.69 -13.80
N ASN A 53 -2.46 -15.00 -14.72
CA ASN A 53 -3.92 -14.85 -14.73
C ASN A 53 -4.48 -14.21 -13.45
N PHE A 54 -3.72 -13.32 -12.82
CA PHE A 54 -4.20 -12.55 -11.67
C PHE A 54 -4.99 -11.34 -12.12
N LYS A 55 -6.03 -11.02 -11.38
CA LYS A 55 -6.94 -9.89 -11.61
C LYS A 55 -6.89 -8.92 -10.44
N LEU A 56 -7.50 -7.76 -10.61
CA LEU A 56 -7.61 -6.76 -9.55
C LEU A 56 -8.20 -7.34 -8.26
N GLY A 57 -9.20 -8.22 -8.38
CA GLY A 57 -9.81 -8.88 -7.24
C GLY A 57 -8.83 -9.70 -6.40
N ASP A 58 -7.85 -10.34 -7.06
CA ASP A 58 -6.83 -11.11 -6.35
C ASP A 58 -5.95 -10.21 -5.49
N ILE A 59 -5.59 -9.03 -6.00
CA ILE A 59 -4.82 -8.05 -5.24
C ILE A 59 -5.65 -7.51 -4.08
N LYS A 60 -6.91 -7.18 -4.32
CA LYS A 60 -7.83 -6.70 -3.27
C LYS A 60 -8.01 -7.73 -2.16
N ASP A 61 -8.06 -9.01 -2.49
CA ASP A 61 -8.17 -10.08 -1.50
C ASP A 61 -6.94 -10.10 -0.58
N VAL A 62 -5.75 -9.90 -1.12
CA VAL A 62 -4.53 -9.78 -0.32
C VAL A 62 -4.58 -8.53 0.57
N ILE A 63 -5.00 -7.39 0.00
CA ILE A 63 -5.10 -6.13 0.74
C ILE A 63 -6.01 -6.28 1.96
N LYS A 64 -7.12 -7.00 1.84
CA LYS A 64 -8.05 -7.24 2.94
C LYS A 64 -7.43 -8.01 4.10
N THR A 65 -6.34 -8.73 3.86
CA THR A 65 -5.62 -9.47 4.90
C THR A 65 -4.54 -8.64 5.59
N LEU A 66 -4.22 -7.46 5.06
CA LEU A 66 -3.16 -6.62 5.61
C LEU A 66 -3.62 -5.93 6.89
N LEU A 67 -2.74 -5.94 7.89
CA LEU A 67 -2.95 -5.23 9.14
C LEU A 67 -2.03 -4.01 9.17
N PRO A 68 -2.43 -2.93 9.88
CA PRO A 68 -1.52 -1.81 10.12
C PRO A 68 -0.22 -2.30 10.75
N LEU A 69 0.87 -1.61 10.44
CA LEU A 69 2.15 -1.90 11.07
C LEU A 69 2.03 -1.70 12.58
N GLU A 70 2.83 -2.45 13.36
CA GLU A 70 2.81 -2.36 14.81
C GLU A 70 2.99 -0.91 15.27
N GLY A 71 2.07 -0.43 16.12
CA GLY A 71 2.08 0.93 16.62
C GLY A 71 1.50 1.99 15.67
N ALA A 72 1.14 1.63 14.44
CA ALA A 72 0.67 2.60 13.44
C ALA A 72 -0.62 3.30 13.89
N ASN A 73 -1.61 2.56 14.35
CA ASN A 73 -2.88 3.15 14.79
C ASN A 73 -2.71 4.00 16.05
N ASP A 74 -1.88 3.58 17.00
CA ASP A 74 -1.59 4.36 18.21
C ASP A 74 -0.87 5.67 17.85
N PHE A 75 0.13 5.58 16.98
CA PHE A 75 0.86 6.75 16.50
C PHE A 75 -0.05 7.71 15.76
N LEU A 76 -0.86 7.20 14.85
CA LEU A 76 -1.79 8.02 14.07
C LEU A 76 -2.83 8.69 14.97
N GLY A 77 -3.36 7.98 15.95
CA GLY A 77 -4.30 8.51 16.93
C GLY A 77 -3.69 9.65 17.74
N TRP A 78 -2.46 9.46 18.23
CA TRP A 78 -1.73 10.51 18.95
C TRP A 78 -1.50 11.74 18.05
N LEU A 79 -1.03 11.49 16.83
CA LEU A 79 -0.73 12.59 15.90
C LEU A 79 -1.97 13.42 15.60
N LYS A 80 -3.12 12.75 15.37
CA LYS A 80 -4.40 13.41 15.10
C LYS A 80 -4.91 14.23 16.29
N SER A 81 -4.55 13.86 17.52
CA SER A 81 -4.93 14.62 18.70
C SER A 81 -4.14 15.93 18.86
N GLU A 82 -2.95 16.00 18.27
CA GLU A 82 -2.05 17.16 18.39
C GLU A 82 -1.99 18.02 17.13
N PHE A 83 -2.22 17.45 15.97
CA PHE A 83 -2.03 18.12 14.69
C PHE A 83 -3.15 17.78 13.70
N GLN A 84 -3.27 18.59 12.66
CA GLN A 84 -3.99 18.15 11.46
C GLN A 84 -3.10 17.19 10.68
N VAL A 85 -3.65 16.03 10.32
CA VAL A 85 -2.91 14.98 9.63
C VAL A 85 -3.61 14.61 8.34
N ILE A 86 -2.84 14.57 7.24
CA ILE A 86 -3.31 14.01 5.99
C ILE A 86 -2.33 12.92 5.53
N ILE A 87 -2.87 11.94 4.84
CA ILE A 87 -2.07 10.91 4.20
C ILE A 87 -1.94 11.25 2.73
N LEU A 88 -0.71 11.29 2.23
CA LEU A 88 -0.41 11.47 0.82
C LEU A 88 0.13 10.14 0.30
N SER A 89 -0.54 9.56 -0.69
CA SER A 89 -0.16 8.26 -1.22
C SER A 89 -0.31 8.23 -2.73
N ASP A 90 0.56 7.48 -3.39
CA ASP A 90 0.48 7.16 -4.81
C ASP A 90 -0.21 5.82 -5.08
N THR A 91 -0.84 5.24 -4.06
CA THR A 91 -1.58 3.98 -4.22
C THR A 91 -2.79 4.18 -5.15
N PHE A 92 -3.23 3.10 -5.79
CA PHE A 92 -4.39 3.17 -6.68
C PHE A 92 -5.69 3.35 -5.89
N TYR A 93 -6.63 4.12 -6.45
CA TYR A 93 -7.95 4.31 -5.85
C TYR A 93 -8.65 2.99 -5.56
N GLN A 94 -8.45 2.00 -6.41
CA GLN A 94 -9.05 0.69 -6.26
C GLN A 94 -8.65 -0.04 -4.99
N PHE A 95 -7.53 0.37 -4.36
CA PHE A 95 -7.02 -0.25 -3.13
C PHE A 95 -7.47 0.48 -1.87
N VAL A 96 -7.99 1.70 -2.00
CA VAL A 96 -8.15 2.64 -0.87
C VAL A 96 -9.16 2.16 0.17
N GLY A 97 -10.30 1.62 -0.24
CA GLY A 97 -11.38 1.26 0.70
C GLY A 97 -10.92 0.40 1.87
N PRO A 98 -10.41 -0.81 1.63
CA PRO A 98 -9.95 -1.69 2.71
C PRO A 98 -8.80 -1.11 3.53
N LEU A 99 -7.89 -0.35 2.89
CA LEU A 99 -6.77 0.27 3.58
C LEU A 99 -7.23 1.33 4.57
N MET A 100 -8.17 2.18 4.16
CA MET A 100 -8.70 3.24 5.03
C MET A 100 -9.52 2.68 6.18
N GLU A 101 -10.28 1.62 5.95
CA GLU A 101 -11.03 0.95 6.99
C GLU A 101 -10.12 0.49 8.13
N SER A 102 -8.99 -0.13 7.83
CA SER A 102 -8.04 -0.64 8.83
C SER A 102 -7.38 0.47 9.65
N LEU A 103 -7.35 1.70 9.14
CA LEU A 103 -6.76 2.88 9.79
C LEU A 103 -7.80 3.83 10.38
N ASN A 104 -9.07 3.41 10.47
CA ASN A 104 -10.18 4.25 10.99
C ASN A 104 -10.40 5.52 10.17
N TYR A 105 -10.31 5.41 8.84
CA TYR A 105 -10.64 6.46 7.88
C TYR A 105 -9.94 7.81 8.12
N PRO A 106 -8.60 7.84 8.11
CA PRO A 106 -7.89 9.11 8.14
C PRO A 106 -8.11 9.90 6.84
N THR A 107 -7.81 11.21 6.89
CA THR A 107 -7.88 12.04 5.69
C THR A 107 -6.79 11.62 4.69
N LEU A 108 -7.21 11.31 3.47
CA LEU A 108 -6.33 10.82 2.40
C LEU A 108 -6.36 11.75 1.20
N PHE A 109 -5.20 12.01 0.67
CA PHE A 109 -5.01 12.66 -0.62
C PHE A 109 -4.24 11.78 -1.58
#